data_152e041e19015ec1c1dd5ffc8bef00bd
#
_entry.id   152e041e19015ec1c1dd5ffc8bef00bd
#
_cell.length_a   1.000
_cell.length_b   1.000
_cell.length_c   1.000
_cell.angle_alpha   90.00
_cell.angle_beta   90.00
_cell.angle_gamma   90.00
#
_symmetry.space_group_name_H-M   'P 1'
#
loop_
_entity.id
_entity.type
_entity.pdbx_description
1 polymer ?
#
loop_
_entity_poly.entity_id
_entity_poly.type
_entity_poly.pdbx_seq_one_letter_code
_entity_poly.pdbx_strand_id
1 'polypeptide(L)'
;MVSEHARPSLLEKLQIAEYAAIQELTMRRAKRGHAVMCSGANLIVRREAWLACEPDLHPEIPSGDDMFLLEAMKKRGYKISVIDEPDFTAVVRPQTTWRAFFRQRMRWAGKAPKYTDPDILRCGAFVIAANMLQLLCPAIILIKFPIEYSLIKKREPRTSWYVALLLEILYPIYIFISLFGGLFKRDW
;
A
#
# COMPACT_ATOMS: atom_id res chain seq x y z
N MET A 1 7.43 -5.04 7.14
CA MET A 1 7.07 -4.44 8.45
C MET A 1 7.50 -5.41 9.53
N VAL A 2 8.03 -4.94 10.66
CA VAL A 2 8.51 -5.82 11.74
C VAL A 2 7.99 -5.27 13.07
N SER A 3 7.42 -6.15 13.91
CA SER A 3 7.04 -5.79 15.27
C SER A 3 8.26 -5.81 16.20
N GLU A 4 8.35 -4.86 17.10
CA GLU A 4 9.36 -4.86 18.18
C GLU A 4 9.00 -5.79 19.34
N HIS A 5 7.74 -6.22 19.41
CA HIS A 5 7.29 -7.10 20.47
C HIS A 5 7.72 -8.55 20.21
N ALA A 6 8.24 -9.20 21.22
CA ALA A 6 8.58 -10.63 21.15
C ALA A 6 7.36 -11.50 20.73
N ARG A 7 6.15 -11.04 21.07
CA ARG A 7 4.88 -11.62 20.63
C ARG A 7 3.98 -10.52 20.04
N PRO A 8 3.97 -10.35 18.69
CA PRO A 8 3.14 -9.39 18.04
C PRO A 8 1.66 -9.60 18.35
N SER A 9 0.94 -8.50 18.60
CA SER A 9 -0.52 -8.50 18.75
C SER A 9 -1.20 -8.94 17.45
N LEU A 10 -2.49 -9.26 17.50
CA LEU A 10 -3.25 -9.60 16.30
C LEU A 10 -3.25 -8.44 15.29
N LEU A 11 -3.42 -7.20 15.76
CA LEU A 11 -3.38 -6.01 14.92
C LEU A 11 -2.03 -5.86 14.20
N GLU A 12 -0.92 -6.10 14.89
CA GLU A 12 0.42 -6.05 14.28
C GLU A 12 0.60 -7.16 13.24
N LYS A 13 0.15 -8.39 13.54
CA LYS A 13 0.20 -9.53 12.60
C LYS A 13 -0.60 -9.25 11.32
N LEU A 14 -1.80 -8.67 11.44
CA LEU A 14 -2.63 -8.30 10.29
C LEU A 14 -1.93 -7.23 9.44
N GLN A 15 -1.33 -6.21 10.06
CA GLN A 15 -0.59 -5.17 9.33
C GLN A 15 0.67 -5.71 8.64
N ILE A 16 1.39 -6.63 9.28
CA ILE A 16 2.57 -7.27 8.68
C ILE A 16 2.16 -8.06 7.43
N ALA A 17 1.09 -8.85 7.53
CA ALA A 17 0.56 -9.63 6.40
C ALA A 17 0.07 -8.72 5.26
N GLU A 18 -0.72 -7.70 5.56
CA GLU A 18 -1.19 -6.71 4.60
C GLU A 18 -0.03 -6.02 3.87
N TYR A 19 0.94 -5.52 4.64
CA TYR A 19 2.09 -4.81 4.07
C TYR A 19 2.95 -5.71 3.19
N ALA A 20 3.07 -7.00 3.55
CA ALA A 20 3.77 -7.99 2.74
C ALA A 20 3.09 -8.20 1.38
N ALA A 21 1.76 -8.32 1.34
CA ALA A 21 1.00 -8.44 0.09
C ALA A 21 1.13 -7.19 -0.78
N ILE A 22 0.96 -6.00 -0.18
CA ILE A 22 1.09 -4.71 -0.87
C ILE A 22 2.50 -4.55 -1.45
N GLN A 23 3.54 -4.85 -0.68
CA GLN A 23 4.91 -4.77 -1.17
C GLN A 23 5.17 -5.71 -2.35
N GLU A 24 4.76 -6.97 -2.25
CA GLU A 24 4.97 -7.92 -3.34
C GLU A 24 4.25 -7.49 -4.61
N LEU A 25 3.00 -7.02 -4.51
CA LEU A 25 2.26 -6.47 -5.63
C LEU A 25 2.98 -5.26 -6.25
N THR A 26 3.39 -4.31 -5.42
CA THR A 26 4.11 -3.09 -5.82
C THR A 26 5.39 -3.44 -6.58
N MET A 27 6.20 -4.34 -6.04
CA MET A 27 7.45 -4.77 -6.63
C MET A 27 7.24 -5.46 -7.99
N ARG A 28 6.24 -6.37 -8.08
CA ARG A 28 5.90 -7.03 -9.35
C ARG A 28 5.45 -6.04 -10.42
N ARG A 29 4.64 -5.07 -10.04
CA ARG A 29 4.16 -4.02 -10.95
C ARG A 29 5.31 -3.14 -11.42
N ALA A 30 6.16 -2.68 -10.50
CA ALA A 30 7.30 -1.82 -10.83
C ALA A 30 8.34 -2.53 -11.72
N LYS A 31 8.64 -3.80 -11.45
CA LYS A 31 9.53 -4.63 -12.31
C LYS A 31 9.01 -4.77 -13.75
N ARG A 32 7.70 -4.61 -13.98
CA ARG A 32 7.06 -4.64 -15.29
C ARG A 32 6.90 -3.25 -15.93
N GLY A 33 7.46 -2.20 -15.33
CA GLY A 33 7.34 -0.82 -15.82
C GLY A 33 6.02 -0.11 -15.45
N HIS A 34 5.18 -0.74 -14.63
CA HIS A 34 3.87 -0.23 -14.20
C HIS A 34 3.86 0.05 -12.69
N ALA A 35 4.81 0.84 -12.20
CA ALA A 35 4.87 1.20 -10.79
C ALA A 35 3.58 1.88 -10.33
N VAL A 36 2.99 1.39 -9.22
CA VAL A 36 1.70 1.87 -8.69
C VAL A 36 1.82 2.44 -7.27
N MET A 37 2.95 2.19 -6.61
CA MET A 37 3.20 2.67 -5.26
C MET A 37 4.70 2.76 -5.03
N CYS A 38 5.12 3.69 -4.17
CA CYS A 38 6.45 3.73 -3.56
C CYS A 38 6.33 4.12 -2.09
N SER A 39 7.43 4.11 -1.37
CA SER A 39 7.46 4.47 0.05
C SER A 39 8.63 5.39 0.31
N GLY A 40 8.35 6.55 0.89
CA GLY A 40 9.36 7.50 1.33
C GLY A 40 10.34 6.95 2.38
N ALA A 41 10.01 5.80 3.00
CA ALA A 41 10.90 5.14 3.96
C ALA A 41 12.18 4.57 3.30
N ASN A 42 12.13 4.29 1.99
CA ASN A 42 13.28 3.82 1.22
C ASN A 42 13.14 4.20 -0.26
N LEU A 43 13.54 5.41 -0.57
CA LEU A 43 13.43 6.01 -1.89
C LEU A 43 14.72 6.70 -2.27
N ILE A 44 15.30 6.32 -3.40
CA ILE A 44 16.52 6.94 -3.96
C ILE A 44 16.14 7.63 -5.26
N VAL A 45 16.48 8.90 -5.37
CA VAL A 45 16.15 9.75 -6.52
C VAL A 45 17.38 10.54 -6.96
N ARG A 46 17.58 10.65 -8.26
CA ARG A 46 18.59 11.58 -8.80
C ARG A 46 18.16 13.02 -8.54
N ARG A 47 19.10 13.85 -8.10
CA ARG A 47 18.82 15.25 -7.74
C ARG A 47 18.17 16.02 -8.90
N GLU A 48 18.67 15.87 -10.11
CA GLU A 48 18.14 16.59 -11.28
C GLU A 48 16.69 16.16 -11.57
N ALA A 49 16.39 14.86 -11.43
CA ALA A 49 15.03 14.34 -11.62
C ALA A 49 14.08 14.82 -10.52
N TRP A 50 14.56 14.91 -9.28
CA TRP A 50 13.80 15.50 -8.17
C TRP A 50 13.44 16.95 -8.46
N LEU A 51 14.43 17.79 -8.80
CA LEU A 51 14.22 19.21 -9.11
C LEU A 51 13.25 19.41 -10.28
N ALA A 52 13.33 18.55 -11.29
CA ALA A 52 12.39 18.60 -12.42
C ALA A 52 10.96 18.21 -12.00
N CYS A 53 10.76 17.42 -10.95
CA CYS A 53 9.46 17.00 -10.46
C CYS A 53 8.90 17.91 -9.34
N GLU A 54 9.72 18.77 -8.75
CA GLU A 54 9.36 19.61 -7.60
C GLU A 54 8.04 20.40 -7.78
N PRO A 55 7.73 20.98 -8.96
CA PRO A 55 6.46 21.69 -9.17
C PRO A 55 5.20 20.82 -9.05
N ASP A 56 5.33 19.49 -9.20
CA ASP A 56 4.21 18.54 -9.15
C ASP A 56 4.12 17.80 -7.81
N LEU A 57 4.88 18.18 -6.78
CA LEU A 57 4.94 17.44 -5.50
C LEU A 57 3.84 17.81 -4.51
N HIS A 58 2.99 18.78 -4.82
CA HIS A 58 1.85 19.18 -4.00
C HIS A 58 2.23 19.48 -2.53
N PRO A 59 3.12 20.47 -2.26
CA PRO A 59 3.60 20.77 -0.91
C PRO A 59 2.50 21.23 0.05
N GLU A 60 1.34 21.65 -0.48
CA GLU A 60 0.14 21.99 0.27
C GLU A 60 -0.57 20.77 0.89
N ILE A 61 -0.19 19.56 0.46
CA ILE A 61 -0.79 18.32 0.98
C ILE A 61 0.14 17.70 2.03
N PRO A 62 -0.26 17.63 3.30
CA PRO A 62 0.60 17.05 4.34
C PRO A 62 0.79 15.55 4.13
N SER A 63 1.92 15.12 3.61
CA SER A 63 2.31 13.74 3.27
C SER A 63 1.82 13.24 1.89
N GLY A 64 2.51 12.25 1.35
CA GLY A 64 2.25 11.65 0.03
C GLY A 64 3.19 12.16 -1.04
N ASP A 65 4.16 12.92 -0.63
CA ASP A 65 5.31 13.34 -1.41
C ASP A 65 5.95 12.19 -2.21
N ASP A 66 6.03 11.02 -1.62
CA ASP A 66 6.49 9.80 -2.27
C ASP A 66 5.61 9.41 -3.48
N MET A 67 4.31 9.41 -3.31
CA MET A 67 3.37 9.04 -4.37
C MET A 67 3.25 10.12 -5.46
N PHE A 68 3.24 11.39 -5.09
CA PHE A 68 3.25 12.49 -6.07
C PHE A 68 4.56 12.53 -6.86
N LEU A 69 5.69 12.24 -6.20
CA LEU A 69 6.96 12.08 -6.88
C LEU A 69 6.93 10.92 -7.88
N LEU A 70 6.34 9.77 -7.50
CA LEU A 70 6.16 8.64 -8.41
C LEU A 70 5.38 9.04 -9.66
N GLU A 71 4.24 9.73 -9.50
CA GLU A 71 3.43 10.21 -10.63
C GLU A 71 4.21 11.21 -11.51
N ALA A 72 4.87 12.18 -10.90
CA ALA A 72 5.65 13.18 -11.61
C ALA A 72 6.80 12.56 -12.40
N MET A 73 7.47 11.55 -11.85
CA MET A 73 8.51 10.77 -12.52
C MET A 73 7.95 9.99 -13.71
N LYS A 74 6.82 9.31 -13.55
CA LYS A 74 6.15 8.56 -14.61
C LYS A 74 5.70 9.49 -15.73
N LYS A 75 5.07 10.62 -15.41
CA LYS A 75 4.61 11.63 -16.36
C LYS A 75 5.75 12.17 -17.24
N ARG A 76 6.94 12.28 -16.69
CA ARG A 76 8.15 12.74 -17.39
C ARG A 76 8.93 11.61 -18.08
N GLY A 77 8.46 10.38 -18.00
CA GLY A 77 9.10 9.23 -18.65
C GLY A 77 10.40 8.77 -17.97
N TYR A 78 10.64 9.15 -16.73
CA TYR A 78 11.80 8.65 -15.99
C TYR A 78 11.69 7.15 -15.73
N LYS A 79 12.83 6.46 -15.84
CA LYS A 79 12.89 5.03 -15.54
C LYS A 79 12.80 4.82 -14.04
N ILE A 80 11.83 4.03 -13.62
CA ILE A 80 11.63 3.59 -12.25
C ILE A 80 12.17 2.17 -12.12
N SER A 81 13.08 1.97 -11.18
CA SER A 81 13.69 0.67 -10.90
C SER A 81 13.43 0.27 -9.45
N VAL A 82 13.47 -1.02 -9.18
CA VAL A 82 13.26 -1.59 -7.85
C VAL A 82 14.50 -2.36 -7.45
N ILE A 83 15.00 -2.08 -6.26
CA ILE A 83 16.04 -2.86 -5.60
C ILE A 83 15.33 -3.84 -4.66
N ASP A 84 15.45 -5.13 -4.93
CA ASP A 84 14.76 -6.21 -4.22
C ASP A 84 15.80 -7.10 -3.51
N GLU A 85 16.63 -6.46 -2.69
CA GLU A 85 17.69 -7.11 -1.95
C GLU A 85 17.51 -6.83 -0.45
N PRO A 86 17.81 -7.81 0.45
CA PRO A 86 17.61 -7.68 1.88
C PRO A 86 18.32 -6.47 2.50
N ASP A 87 19.55 -6.19 2.05
CA ASP A 87 20.40 -5.11 2.58
C ASP A 87 19.84 -3.71 2.28
N PHE A 88 18.95 -3.61 1.28
CA PHE A 88 18.26 -2.37 0.90
C PHE A 88 16.82 -2.31 1.41
N THR A 89 16.46 -3.11 2.42
CA THR A 89 15.09 -3.14 2.94
C THR A 89 14.96 -2.26 4.17
N ALA A 90 14.15 -1.20 4.08
CA ALA A 90 13.79 -0.40 5.24
C ALA A 90 12.74 -1.13 6.09
N VAL A 91 13.00 -1.19 7.40
CA VAL A 91 12.08 -1.77 8.37
C VAL A 91 11.10 -0.71 8.87
N VAL A 92 9.81 -0.98 8.73
CA VAL A 92 8.74 -0.10 9.19
C VAL A 92 7.99 -0.78 10.33
N ARG A 93 7.66 -0.03 11.38
CA ARG A 93 6.92 -0.54 12.55
C ARG A 93 5.42 -0.51 12.30
N PRO A 94 4.67 -1.54 12.71
CA PRO A 94 3.21 -1.52 12.69
C PRO A 94 2.65 -0.56 13.75
N GLN A 95 1.43 -0.09 13.53
CA GLN A 95 0.70 0.67 14.54
C GLN A 95 0.25 -0.25 15.68
N THR A 96 0.41 0.20 16.91
CA THR A 96 0.10 -0.59 18.10
C THR A 96 -1.36 -0.47 18.54
N THR A 97 -2.09 0.53 18.05
CA THR A 97 -3.50 0.76 18.38
C THR A 97 -4.38 0.86 17.13
N TRP A 98 -5.62 0.40 17.23
CA TRP A 98 -6.62 0.52 16.15
C TRP A 98 -6.85 1.98 15.72
N ARG A 99 -6.86 2.91 16.68
CA ARG A 99 -7.03 4.34 16.38
C ARG A 99 -5.88 4.87 15.50
N ALA A 100 -4.64 4.54 15.83
CA ALA A 100 -3.46 4.94 15.04
C ALA A 100 -3.47 4.27 13.67
N PHE A 101 -3.84 2.99 13.61
CA PHE A 101 -3.99 2.24 12.37
C PHE A 101 -5.00 2.91 11.43
N PHE A 102 -6.24 3.12 11.86
CA PHE A 102 -7.26 3.76 11.02
C PHE A 102 -6.88 5.19 10.63
N ARG A 103 -6.29 5.97 11.53
CA ARG A 103 -5.80 7.30 11.19
C ARG A 103 -4.79 7.26 10.05
N GLN A 104 -3.84 6.33 10.11
CA GLN A 104 -2.84 6.15 9.05
C GLN A 104 -3.50 5.76 7.71
N ARG A 105 -4.44 4.81 7.71
CA ARG A 105 -5.12 4.33 6.49
C ARG A 105 -6.01 5.41 5.88
N MET A 106 -6.78 6.14 6.70
CA MET A 106 -7.59 7.27 6.25
C MET A 106 -6.72 8.37 5.62
N ARG A 107 -5.56 8.67 6.23
CA ARG A 107 -4.59 9.62 5.68
C ARG A 107 -4.06 9.18 4.32
N TRP A 108 -3.82 7.90 4.12
CA TRP A 108 -3.40 7.38 2.81
C TRP A 108 -4.54 7.43 1.80
N ALA A 109 -5.73 6.99 2.18
CA ALA A 109 -6.91 6.98 1.32
C ALA A 109 -7.39 8.38 0.92
N GLY A 110 -7.26 9.37 1.81
CA GLY A 110 -7.67 10.76 1.54
C GLY A 110 -6.93 11.44 0.39
N LYS A 111 -5.81 10.87 -0.06
CA LYS A 111 -5.05 11.37 -1.22
C LYS A 111 -5.47 10.73 -2.54
N ALA A 112 -6.17 9.61 -2.50
CA ALA A 112 -6.56 8.88 -3.70
C ALA A 112 -7.25 9.75 -4.78
N PRO A 113 -8.13 10.73 -4.43
CA PRO A 113 -8.74 11.62 -5.41
C PRO A 113 -7.77 12.57 -6.12
N LYS A 114 -6.55 12.71 -5.63
CA LYS A 114 -5.52 13.59 -6.22
C LYS A 114 -4.64 12.88 -7.24
N TYR A 115 -4.66 11.55 -7.26
CA TYR A 115 -3.86 10.78 -8.20
C TYR A 115 -4.47 10.81 -9.59
N THR A 116 -3.60 10.95 -10.60
CA THR A 116 -3.97 11.05 -12.01
C THR A 116 -3.34 9.96 -12.88
N ASP A 117 -2.32 9.25 -12.35
CA ASP A 117 -1.63 8.20 -13.09
C ASP A 117 -2.55 7.00 -13.40
N PRO A 118 -2.66 6.57 -14.68
CA PRO A 118 -3.58 5.52 -15.08
C PRO A 118 -3.30 4.15 -14.42
N ASP A 119 -2.04 3.81 -14.14
CA ASP A 119 -1.70 2.54 -13.50
C ASP A 119 -2.13 2.53 -12.04
N ILE A 120 -1.94 3.66 -11.33
CA ILE A 120 -2.36 3.84 -9.93
C ILE A 120 -3.89 3.74 -9.86
N LEU A 121 -4.60 4.48 -10.74
CA LEU A 121 -6.06 4.50 -10.78
C LEU A 121 -6.65 3.13 -11.12
N ARG A 122 -6.12 2.44 -12.13
CA ARG A 122 -6.58 1.10 -12.51
C ARG A 122 -6.32 0.08 -11.40
N CYS A 123 -5.16 0.14 -10.76
CA CYS A 123 -4.84 -0.74 -9.64
C CYS A 123 -5.78 -0.50 -8.46
N GLY A 124 -6.00 0.76 -8.08
CA GLY A 124 -6.93 1.13 -7.02
C GLY A 124 -8.36 0.71 -7.32
N ALA A 125 -8.86 0.99 -8.54
CA ALA A 125 -10.19 0.59 -8.98
C ALA A 125 -10.37 -0.94 -8.95
N PHE A 126 -9.35 -1.70 -9.39
CA PHE A 126 -9.37 -3.16 -9.33
C PHE A 126 -9.47 -3.67 -7.89
N VAL A 127 -8.67 -3.11 -6.96
CA VAL A 127 -8.72 -3.49 -5.54
C VAL A 127 -10.10 -3.19 -4.94
N ILE A 128 -10.66 -2.01 -5.21
CA ILE A 128 -12.00 -1.64 -4.73
C ILE A 128 -13.04 -2.60 -5.31
N ALA A 129 -13.03 -2.83 -6.62
CA ALA A 129 -14.00 -3.70 -7.30
C ALA A 129 -13.94 -5.15 -6.78
N ALA A 130 -12.74 -5.70 -6.59
CA ALA A 130 -12.55 -7.04 -6.06
C ALA A 130 -13.10 -7.19 -4.63
N ASN A 131 -12.91 -6.17 -3.79
CA ASN A 131 -13.43 -6.15 -2.43
C ASN A 131 -14.95 -5.90 -2.38
N MET A 132 -15.50 -5.06 -3.27
CA MET A 132 -16.95 -4.93 -3.45
C MET A 132 -17.58 -6.26 -3.86
N LEU A 133 -17.00 -6.91 -4.84
CA LEU A 133 -17.48 -8.19 -5.34
C LEU A 133 -17.45 -9.27 -4.24
N GLN A 134 -16.43 -9.28 -3.39
CA GLN A 134 -16.35 -10.18 -2.24
C GLN A 134 -17.47 -9.94 -1.22
N LEU A 135 -17.87 -8.68 -0.98
CA LEU A 135 -19.02 -8.38 -0.10
C LEU A 135 -20.35 -8.83 -0.70
N LEU A 136 -20.53 -8.72 -2.00
CA LEU A 136 -21.73 -9.15 -2.72
C LEU A 136 -21.79 -10.66 -2.91
N CYS A 137 -20.63 -11.29 -3.14
CA CYS A 137 -20.49 -12.72 -3.36
C CYS A 137 -19.33 -13.27 -2.52
N PRO A 138 -19.56 -13.70 -1.27
CA PRO A 138 -18.51 -14.17 -0.38
C PRO A 138 -17.68 -15.34 -0.94
N ALA A 139 -18.22 -16.11 -1.90
CA ALA A 139 -17.50 -17.21 -2.55
C ALA A 139 -16.24 -16.73 -3.32
N ILE A 140 -16.14 -15.45 -3.66
CA ILE A 140 -14.94 -14.85 -4.26
C ILE A 140 -13.70 -15.05 -3.40
N ILE A 141 -13.86 -15.20 -2.09
CA ILE A 141 -12.74 -15.48 -1.18
C ILE A 141 -11.99 -16.76 -1.56
N LEU A 142 -12.66 -17.75 -2.15
CA LEU A 142 -12.05 -19.00 -2.59
C LEU A 142 -11.00 -18.80 -3.70
N ILE A 143 -11.18 -17.75 -4.51
CA ILE A 143 -10.24 -17.39 -5.58
C ILE A 143 -9.23 -16.37 -5.07
N LYS A 144 -9.69 -15.36 -4.34
CA LYS A 144 -8.88 -14.23 -3.90
C LYS A 144 -7.86 -14.64 -2.83
N PHE A 145 -8.29 -15.40 -1.82
CA PHE A 145 -7.43 -15.83 -0.71
C PHE A 145 -6.15 -16.57 -1.13
N PRO A 146 -6.18 -17.61 -2.01
CA PRO A 146 -4.95 -18.28 -2.44
C PRO A 146 -3.97 -17.34 -3.14
N ILE A 147 -4.47 -16.37 -3.93
CA ILE A 147 -3.65 -15.38 -4.62
C ILE A 147 -2.98 -14.46 -3.61
N GLU A 148 -3.74 -13.85 -2.70
CA GLU A 148 -3.20 -12.95 -1.69
C GLU A 148 -2.29 -13.67 -0.71
N TYR A 149 -2.65 -14.87 -0.28
CA TYR A 149 -1.79 -15.68 0.59
C TYR A 149 -0.43 -15.98 -0.06
N SER A 150 -0.42 -16.25 -1.37
CA SER A 150 0.84 -16.45 -2.11
C SER A 150 1.72 -15.19 -2.12
N LEU A 151 1.11 -14.01 -2.24
CA LEU A 151 1.83 -12.72 -2.16
C LEU A 151 2.41 -12.50 -0.77
N ILE A 152 1.62 -12.75 0.27
CA ILE A 152 2.05 -12.64 1.67
C ILE A 152 3.24 -13.57 1.93
N LYS A 153 3.11 -14.86 1.57
CA LYS A 153 4.15 -15.88 1.83
C LYS A 153 5.46 -15.59 1.13
N LYS A 154 5.44 -14.86 0.02
CA LYS A 154 6.65 -14.47 -0.71
C LYS A 154 7.52 -13.49 0.10
N ARG A 155 6.91 -12.58 0.85
CA ARG A 155 7.59 -11.54 1.64
C ARG A 155 7.67 -11.86 3.12
N GLU A 156 6.66 -12.54 3.65
CA GLU A 156 6.57 -12.91 5.06
C GLU A 156 6.21 -14.40 5.20
N PRO A 157 7.21 -15.30 5.03
CA PRO A 157 6.99 -16.75 5.07
C PRO A 157 6.42 -17.26 6.39
N ARG A 158 6.61 -16.51 7.48
CA ARG A 158 6.15 -16.88 8.82
C ARG A 158 4.67 -16.59 9.09
N THR A 159 4.00 -15.85 8.19
CA THR A 159 2.57 -15.56 8.37
C THR A 159 1.74 -16.83 8.35
N SER A 160 0.95 -17.02 9.39
CA SER A 160 0.04 -18.17 9.52
C SER A 160 -1.16 -17.99 8.58
N TRP A 161 -1.66 -19.08 8.01
CA TRP A 161 -2.79 -19.07 7.09
C TRP A 161 -4.06 -18.43 7.68
N TYR A 162 -4.32 -18.65 8.99
CA TYR A 162 -5.49 -18.08 9.66
C TYR A 162 -5.40 -16.57 9.84
N VAL A 163 -4.20 -16.00 10.00
CA VAL A 163 -4.00 -14.54 10.02
C VAL A 163 -4.28 -13.96 8.65
N ALA A 164 -3.81 -14.60 7.59
CA ALA A 164 -4.07 -14.18 6.22
C ALA A 164 -5.57 -14.30 5.87
N LEU A 165 -6.24 -15.37 6.30
CA LEU A 165 -7.67 -15.55 6.09
C LEU A 165 -8.49 -14.50 6.86
N LEU A 166 -8.12 -14.22 8.11
CA LEU A 166 -8.78 -13.18 8.88
C LEU A 166 -8.58 -11.80 8.26
N LEU A 167 -7.38 -11.51 7.77
CA LEU A 167 -7.11 -10.29 7.00
C LEU A 167 -8.04 -10.21 5.79
N GLU A 168 -8.13 -11.27 5.01
CA GLU A 168 -8.97 -11.36 3.81
C GLU A 168 -10.44 -11.09 4.09
N ILE A 169 -10.97 -11.61 5.20
CA ILE A 169 -12.36 -11.39 5.63
C ILE A 169 -12.59 -9.93 6.06
N LEU A 170 -11.63 -9.36 6.80
CA LEU A 170 -11.75 -8.01 7.35
C LEU A 170 -11.40 -6.92 6.34
N TYR A 171 -10.60 -7.25 5.32
CA TYR A 171 -10.05 -6.27 4.37
C TYR A 171 -11.12 -5.46 3.64
N PRO A 172 -12.21 -6.04 3.10
CA PRO A 172 -13.25 -5.26 2.45
C PRO A 172 -13.87 -4.21 3.38
N ILE A 173 -14.12 -4.58 4.63
CA ILE A 173 -14.77 -3.70 5.61
C ILE A 173 -13.85 -2.52 5.93
N TYR A 174 -12.59 -2.80 6.27
CA TYR A 174 -11.69 -1.74 6.68
C TYR A 174 -11.27 -0.83 5.52
N ILE A 175 -11.17 -1.33 4.29
CA ILE A 175 -10.85 -0.49 3.13
C ILE A 175 -11.95 0.55 2.88
N PHE A 176 -13.22 0.14 3.01
CA PHE A 176 -14.34 1.08 2.90
C PHE A 176 -14.34 2.10 4.02
N ILE A 177 -14.15 1.69 5.28
CA ILE A 177 -14.03 2.62 6.42
C ILE A 177 -12.91 3.62 6.16
N SER A 178 -11.76 3.17 5.65
CA SER A 178 -10.61 4.02 5.38
C SER A 178 -10.86 5.00 4.23
N LEU A 179 -11.50 4.54 3.15
CA LEU A 179 -11.84 5.38 2.00
C LEU A 179 -12.86 6.46 2.39
N PHE A 180 -13.98 6.07 3.01
CA PHE A 180 -14.98 7.03 3.44
C PHE A 180 -14.41 8.00 4.47
N GLY A 181 -13.69 7.51 5.50
CA GLY A 181 -13.06 8.36 6.50
C GLY A 181 -12.01 9.30 5.91
N GLY A 182 -11.27 8.86 4.89
CA GLY A 182 -10.30 9.69 4.18
C GLY A 182 -10.92 10.79 3.34
N LEU A 183 -12.08 10.55 2.71
CA LEU A 183 -12.78 11.53 1.88
C LEU A 183 -13.41 12.66 2.69
N PHE A 184 -13.91 12.36 3.89
CA PHE A 184 -14.62 13.34 4.73
C PHE A 184 -13.72 14.11 5.69
N LYS A 185 -12.54 13.58 6.01
CA LYS A 185 -11.62 14.23 6.93
C LYS A 185 -10.57 15.04 6.16
N ARG A 186 -10.68 16.37 6.21
CA ARG A 186 -9.79 17.31 5.52
C ARG A 186 -8.54 17.70 6.30
N ASP A 187 -8.53 17.51 7.64
CA ASP A 187 -7.44 17.92 8.54
C ASP A 187 -6.67 16.69 9.03
N TRP A 188 -5.45 16.57 8.59
CA TRP A 188 -4.52 15.52 9.00
C TRP A 188 -3.30 16.07 9.74
#